data_f593f7631f0a8e5907239680374b155f
#
_entry.id   f593f7631f0a8e5907239680374b155f
#
_cell.length_a   1.000
_cell.length_b   1.000
_cell.length_c   1.000
_cell.angle_alpha   90.00
_cell.angle_beta   90.00
_cell.angle_gamma   90.00
#
_symmetry.space_group_name_H-M   'P 1'
#
loop_
_entity.id
_entity.type
_entity.pdbx_description
1 polymer ?
#
loop_
_entity_poly.entity_id
_entity_poly.type
_entity_poly.pdbx_seq_one_letter_code
_entity_poly.pdbx_strand_id
1 'polypeptide(L)'
;MTKKMFYSLLAGLVLMSASSAAFSSQETLVKPDKLIADSGLSAARVSESENAARRYATFWNTGDENFARQSLANDFIDKTPPEGRKQGLKGALMASRTFRSAIPDLSCEVEQMIVAGDRVVSHLHFRGHFTGTFDQLKGKGQKVDFLATDIYQIKAGQIQANWHIEDNLTLMKQLGRYE
;
A
#
# COMPACT_ATOMS: atom_id res chain seq x y z
N MET A 1 59.75 -57.44 -26.97
CA MET A 1 58.32 -57.10 -27.25
C MET A 1 57.72 -56.48 -26.01
N THR A 2 57.70 -55.15 -25.91
CA THR A 2 57.25 -54.42 -24.71
C THR A 2 55.94 -53.66 -25.06
N LYS A 3 54.81 -54.09 -24.44
CA LYS A 3 53.54 -53.43 -24.60
C LYS A 3 53.48 -52.21 -23.69
N LYS A 4 53.34 -51.02 -24.26
CA LYS A 4 53.06 -49.79 -23.55
C LYS A 4 51.53 -49.70 -23.31
N MET A 5 51.13 -49.63 -22.04
CA MET A 5 49.76 -49.37 -21.61
C MET A 5 49.52 -47.86 -21.49
N PHE A 6 48.61 -47.31 -22.27
CA PHE A 6 48.15 -45.92 -22.17
C PHE A 6 47.04 -45.80 -21.16
N TYR A 7 47.27 -45.06 -20.06
CA TYR A 7 46.19 -44.65 -19.14
C TYR A 7 45.61 -43.35 -19.62
N SER A 8 44.34 -43.36 -19.98
CA SER A 8 43.54 -42.18 -20.30
C SER A 8 42.96 -41.63 -19.01
N LEU A 9 43.38 -40.40 -18.60
CA LEU A 9 42.79 -39.66 -17.50
C LEU A 9 41.56 -38.90 -18.06
N LEU A 10 40.34 -39.33 -17.66
CA LEU A 10 39.13 -38.51 -17.82
C LEU A 10 39.05 -37.51 -16.68
N ALA A 11 39.29 -36.21 -16.95
CA ALA A 11 39.00 -35.14 -16.02
C ALA A 11 37.53 -34.78 -16.12
N GLY A 12 36.74 -35.19 -15.12
CA GLY A 12 35.35 -34.79 -14.98
C GLY A 12 35.21 -33.36 -14.48
N LEU A 13 34.73 -32.46 -15.36
CA LEU A 13 34.41 -31.08 -15.01
C LEU A 13 33.04 -31.04 -14.29
N VAL A 14 33.06 -30.88 -12.98
CA VAL A 14 31.84 -30.67 -12.18
C VAL A 14 31.45 -29.20 -12.31
N LEU A 15 30.44 -28.88 -13.11
CA LEU A 15 29.80 -27.56 -13.12
C LEU A 15 28.93 -27.44 -11.84
N MET A 16 29.43 -26.73 -10.86
CA MET A 16 28.62 -26.23 -9.75
C MET A 16 27.73 -25.08 -10.26
N SER A 17 26.47 -25.34 -10.52
CA SER A 17 25.45 -24.30 -10.72
C SER A 17 25.15 -23.64 -9.38
N ALA A 18 25.71 -22.44 -9.15
CA ALA A 18 25.32 -21.59 -8.05
C ALA A 18 23.91 -21.05 -8.30
N SER A 19 22.89 -21.68 -7.69
CA SER A 19 21.56 -21.10 -7.58
C SER A 19 21.65 -19.88 -6.67
N SER A 20 21.70 -18.69 -7.25
CA SER A 20 21.47 -17.44 -6.55
C SER A 20 20.01 -17.40 -6.10
N ALA A 21 19.72 -17.83 -4.87
CA ALA A 21 18.45 -17.55 -4.22
C ALA A 21 18.37 -16.02 -4.06
N ALA A 22 17.57 -15.38 -4.93
CA ALA A 22 17.18 -14.00 -4.73
C ALA A 22 16.39 -13.97 -3.41
N PHE A 23 17.01 -13.45 -2.34
CA PHE A 23 16.30 -13.03 -1.15
C PHE A 23 15.38 -11.88 -1.57
N SER A 24 14.12 -12.20 -1.91
CA SER A 24 13.05 -11.22 -1.94
C SER A 24 12.91 -10.71 -0.51
N SER A 25 13.34 -9.48 -0.26
CA SER A 25 13.00 -8.78 0.97
C SER A 25 11.48 -8.74 1.03
N GLN A 26 10.91 -9.49 1.96
CA GLN A 26 9.46 -9.52 2.16
C GLN A 26 9.06 -8.12 2.62
N GLU A 27 8.53 -7.31 1.70
CA GLU A 27 8.10 -5.95 1.98
C GLU A 27 7.09 -5.97 3.13
N THR A 28 7.42 -5.28 4.22
CA THR A 28 6.60 -5.30 5.43
C THR A 28 5.38 -4.41 5.22
N LEU A 29 4.23 -5.00 4.97
CA LEU A 29 2.96 -4.28 4.87
C LEU A 29 2.54 -3.71 6.22
N VAL A 30 1.95 -2.51 6.21
CA VAL A 30 1.26 -1.93 7.39
C VAL A 30 0.29 -2.98 7.95
N LYS A 31 0.30 -3.17 9.27
CA LYS A 31 -0.60 -4.09 9.95
C LYS A 31 -1.68 -3.30 10.66
N PRO A 32 -2.94 -3.77 10.64
CA PRO A 32 -3.97 -3.16 11.49
C PRO A 32 -3.70 -3.48 12.96
N ASP A 33 -3.93 -2.50 13.85
CA ASP A 33 -3.86 -2.72 15.29
C ASP A 33 -4.95 -3.71 15.74
N LYS A 34 -6.11 -3.64 15.07
CA LYS A 34 -7.23 -4.55 15.31
C LYS A 34 -7.81 -5.05 13.99
N LEU A 35 -7.84 -6.39 13.84
CA LEU A 35 -8.54 -7.07 12.74
C LEU A 35 -9.82 -7.73 13.27
N ILE A 36 -10.95 -7.45 12.63
CA ILE A 36 -12.24 -8.11 12.86
C ILE A 36 -12.65 -8.76 11.53
N ALA A 37 -12.96 -10.03 11.56
CA ALA A 37 -13.41 -10.74 10.37
C ALA A 37 -14.73 -11.47 10.64
N ASP A 38 -15.60 -11.51 9.62
CA ASP A 38 -16.79 -12.33 9.64
C ASP A 38 -16.42 -13.81 9.77
N SER A 39 -16.97 -14.47 10.80
CA SER A 39 -16.70 -15.88 11.10
C SER A 39 -17.16 -16.86 10.00
N GLY A 40 -18.04 -16.43 9.10
CA GLY A 40 -18.47 -17.20 7.94
C GLY A 40 -17.45 -17.22 6.78
N LEU A 41 -16.40 -16.38 6.84
CA LEU A 41 -15.38 -16.35 5.80
C LEU A 41 -14.28 -17.38 6.06
N SER A 42 -13.76 -17.98 4.99
CA SER A 42 -12.54 -18.80 5.10
C SER A 42 -11.32 -17.94 5.44
N ALA A 43 -10.35 -18.51 6.14
CA ALA A 43 -9.08 -17.84 6.45
C ALA A 43 -8.36 -17.32 5.18
N ALA A 44 -8.42 -18.08 4.08
CA ALA A 44 -7.85 -17.66 2.80
C ALA A 44 -8.53 -16.40 2.25
N ARG A 45 -9.87 -16.31 2.34
CA ARG A 45 -10.62 -15.14 1.89
C ARG A 45 -10.34 -13.92 2.76
N VAL A 46 -10.26 -14.09 4.07
CA VAL A 46 -9.89 -13.02 5.00
C VAL A 46 -8.48 -12.50 4.66
N SER A 47 -7.50 -13.40 4.52
CA SER A 47 -6.11 -13.03 4.21
C SER A 47 -5.99 -12.33 2.85
N GLU A 48 -6.69 -12.80 1.81
CA GLU A 48 -6.72 -12.17 0.50
C GLU A 48 -7.22 -10.72 0.59
N SER A 49 -8.33 -10.51 1.28
CA SER A 49 -8.98 -9.21 1.44
C SER A 49 -8.15 -8.26 2.31
N GLU A 50 -7.65 -8.75 3.45
CA GLU A 50 -6.75 -8.02 4.33
C GLU A 50 -5.50 -7.55 3.59
N ASN A 51 -4.85 -8.43 2.82
CA ASN A 51 -3.62 -8.09 2.11
C ASN A 51 -3.83 -7.02 1.03
N ALA A 52 -4.96 -7.03 0.32
CA ALA A 52 -5.29 -5.97 -0.64
C ALA A 52 -5.38 -4.60 0.06
N ALA A 53 -6.11 -4.53 1.17
CA ALA A 53 -6.27 -3.31 1.96
C ALA A 53 -4.95 -2.84 2.60
N ARG A 54 -4.14 -3.76 3.14
CA ARG A 54 -2.83 -3.46 3.73
C ARG A 54 -1.84 -2.91 2.71
N ARG A 55 -1.81 -3.43 1.48
CA ARG A 55 -0.98 -2.86 0.41
C ARG A 55 -1.38 -1.41 0.14
N TYR A 56 -2.67 -1.12 0.08
CA TYR A 56 -3.13 0.25 -0.16
C TYR A 56 -2.80 1.20 0.99
N ALA A 57 -2.95 0.74 2.24
CA ALA A 57 -2.49 1.50 3.41
C ALA A 57 -0.96 1.71 3.39
N THR A 58 -0.19 0.70 2.96
CA THR A 58 1.27 0.82 2.82
C THR A 58 1.66 1.83 1.74
N PHE A 59 0.93 1.88 0.62
CA PHE A 59 1.10 2.94 -0.36
C PHE A 59 0.91 4.33 0.26
N TRP A 60 -0.14 4.53 1.04
CA TRP A 60 -0.37 5.81 1.73
C TRP A 60 0.68 6.09 2.80
N ASN A 61 1.19 5.09 3.48
CA ASN A 61 2.22 5.24 4.50
C ASN A 61 3.60 5.56 3.92
N THR A 62 3.96 4.98 2.78
CA THR A 62 5.32 5.07 2.22
C THR A 62 5.44 5.99 1.00
N GLY A 63 4.36 6.15 0.24
CA GLY A 63 4.35 6.79 -1.06
C GLY A 63 4.86 5.90 -2.20
N ASP A 64 5.23 4.63 -1.92
CA ASP A 64 5.66 3.70 -2.97
C ASP A 64 4.47 3.27 -3.83
N GLU A 65 4.48 3.73 -5.08
CA GLU A 65 3.42 3.50 -6.05
C GLU A 65 3.22 2.03 -6.44
N ASN A 66 4.22 1.17 -6.21
CA ASN A 66 4.11 -0.26 -6.51
C ASN A 66 3.02 -0.89 -5.66
N PHE A 67 2.88 -0.48 -4.40
CA PHE A 67 1.79 -0.97 -3.55
C PHE A 67 0.41 -0.58 -4.08
N ALA A 68 0.22 0.64 -4.60
CA ALA A 68 -1.03 1.04 -5.22
C ALA A 68 -1.33 0.20 -6.48
N ARG A 69 -0.33 -0.03 -7.32
CA ARG A 69 -0.45 -0.84 -8.55
C ARG A 69 -0.79 -2.30 -8.25
N GLN A 70 -0.32 -2.83 -7.14
CA GLN A 70 -0.62 -4.21 -6.71
C GLN A 70 -1.98 -4.32 -6.03
N SER A 71 -2.44 -3.26 -5.35
CA SER A 71 -3.68 -3.28 -4.58
C SER A 71 -4.91 -2.90 -5.38
N LEU A 72 -4.81 -1.96 -6.33
CA LEU A 72 -5.95 -1.47 -7.11
C LEU A 72 -6.14 -2.27 -8.39
N ALA A 73 -7.39 -2.62 -8.69
CA ALA A 73 -7.74 -3.25 -9.96
C ALA A 73 -7.55 -2.28 -11.15
N ASN A 74 -7.35 -2.81 -12.35
CA ASN A 74 -7.17 -1.99 -13.56
C ASN A 74 -8.37 -1.07 -13.83
N ASP A 75 -9.55 -1.52 -13.49
CA ASP A 75 -10.84 -0.82 -13.62
C ASP A 75 -11.33 -0.26 -12.27
N PHE A 76 -10.40 0.01 -11.34
CA PHE A 76 -10.70 0.60 -10.04
C PHE A 76 -11.51 1.90 -10.16
N ILE A 77 -12.55 2.00 -9.33
CA ILE A 77 -13.44 3.17 -9.26
C ILE A 77 -13.41 3.78 -7.87
N ASP A 78 -12.99 5.04 -7.78
CA ASP A 78 -13.24 5.87 -6.61
C ASP A 78 -14.72 6.34 -6.64
N LYS A 79 -15.49 5.97 -5.63
CA LYS A 79 -16.93 6.26 -5.53
C LYS A 79 -17.23 7.62 -4.92
N THR A 80 -16.25 8.22 -4.27
CA THR A 80 -16.37 9.49 -3.54
C THR A 80 -15.20 10.44 -3.88
N PRO A 81 -14.83 10.60 -5.18
CA PRO A 81 -13.70 11.42 -5.52
C PRO A 81 -14.00 12.89 -5.21
N PRO A 82 -13.07 13.64 -4.62
CA PRO A 82 -13.18 15.09 -4.59
C PRO A 82 -13.30 15.69 -5.99
N GLU A 83 -13.90 16.85 -6.09
CA GLU A 83 -14.05 17.55 -7.36
C GLU A 83 -12.70 17.69 -8.09
N GLY A 84 -12.68 17.40 -9.39
CA GLY A 84 -11.48 17.47 -10.24
C GLY A 84 -10.52 16.27 -10.12
N ARG A 85 -10.71 15.35 -9.18
CA ARG A 85 -9.86 14.15 -9.06
C ARG A 85 -10.10 13.20 -10.25
N LYS A 86 -9.01 12.75 -10.86
CA LYS A 86 -9.05 11.71 -11.89
C LYS A 86 -9.50 10.37 -11.32
N GLN A 87 -10.25 9.60 -12.10
CA GLN A 87 -10.60 8.22 -11.72
C GLN A 87 -9.43 7.25 -11.84
N GLY A 88 -9.58 6.09 -11.21
CA GLY A 88 -8.66 4.96 -11.31
C GLY A 88 -7.34 5.18 -10.59
N LEU A 89 -6.39 4.30 -10.85
CA LEU A 89 -5.04 4.33 -10.27
C LEU A 89 -4.39 5.71 -10.40
N LYS A 90 -4.54 6.36 -11.54
CA LYS A 90 -3.93 7.68 -11.78
C LYS A 90 -4.39 8.73 -10.77
N GLY A 91 -5.66 8.69 -10.36
CA GLY A 91 -6.20 9.60 -9.35
C GLY A 91 -5.59 9.38 -7.98
N ALA A 92 -5.47 8.11 -7.55
CA ALA A 92 -4.85 7.75 -6.29
C ALA A 92 -3.36 8.18 -6.24
N LEU A 93 -2.59 7.91 -7.30
CA LEU A 93 -1.18 8.30 -7.39
C LEU A 93 -1.00 9.83 -7.32
N MET A 94 -1.82 10.58 -8.06
CA MET A 94 -1.77 12.04 -8.01
C MET A 94 -2.12 12.59 -6.62
N ALA A 95 -3.13 12.03 -5.96
CA ALA A 95 -3.51 12.41 -4.60
C ALA A 95 -2.36 12.22 -3.61
N SER A 96 -1.74 11.04 -3.60
CA SER A 96 -0.60 10.76 -2.72
C SER A 96 0.58 11.71 -2.96
N ARG A 97 0.91 11.98 -4.22
CA ARG A 97 1.98 12.94 -4.57
C ARG A 97 1.66 14.35 -4.06
N THR A 98 0.40 14.80 -4.20
CA THR A 98 -0.03 16.11 -3.72
C THR A 98 0.07 16.19 -2.19
N PHE A 99 -0.44 15.18 -1.47
CA PHE A 99 -0.34 15.14 -0.01
C PHE A 99 1.12 15.11 0.46
N ARG A 100 1.99 14.32 -0.18
CA ARG A 100 3.41 14.23 0.18
C ARG A 100 4.23 15.45 -0.20
N SER A 101 3.82 16.20 -1.22
CA SER A 101 4.46 17.49 -1.50
C SER A 101 4.15 18.54 -0.41
N ALA A 102 3.02 18.41 0.26
CA ALA A 102 2.64 19.27 1.39
C ALA A 102 3.16 18.75 2.74
N ILE A 103 3.09 17.43 2.94
CA ILE A 103 3.43 16.71 4.17
C ILE A 103 4.42 15.60 3.82
N PRO A 104 5.73 15.89 3.67
CA PRO A 104 6.72 14.92 3.17
C PRO A 104 6.89 13.68 4.06
N ASP A 105 6.67 13.82 5.36
CA ASP A 105 6.74 12.78 6.37
C ASP A 105 5.37 12.13 6.67
N LEU A 106 4.39 12.25 5.75
CA LEU A 106 3.07 11.65 5.92
C LEU A 106 3.17 10.16 6.22
N SER A 107 2.61 9.76 7.35
CA SER A 107 2.42 8.35 7.76
C SER A 107 0.94 7.99 7.74
N CYS A 108 0.66 6.70 7.57
CA CYS A 108 -0.68 6.12 7.59
C CYS A 108 -0.66 4.85 8.42
N GLU A 109 -1.39 4.85 9.51
CA GLU A 109 -1.63 3.68 10.37
C GLU A 109 -3.05 3.15 10.14
N VAL A 110 -3.26 1.87 10.40
CA VAL A 110 -4.59 1.23 10.34
C VAL A 110 -5.01 0.87 11.75
N GLU A 111 -5.80 1.71 12.40
CA GLU A 111 -6.27 1.47 13.77
C GLU A 111 -7.21 0.26 13.83
N GLN A 112 -8.08 0.12 12.84
CA GLN A 112 -9.03 -0.98 12.78
C GLN A 112 -9.31 -1.39 11.34
N MET A 113 -9.37 -2.69 11.11
CA MET A 113 -9.80 -3.27 9.85
C MET A 113 -10.92 -4.29 10.08
N ILE A 114 -11.99 -4.21 9.27
CA ILE A 114 -13.12 -5.11 9.34
C ILE A 114 -13.29 -5.77 7.98
N VAL A 115 -13.31 -7.11 7.95
CA VAL A 115 -13.52 -7.91 6.73
C VAL A 115 -14.87 -8.60 6.81
N ALA A 116 -15.78 -8.27 5.88
CA ALA A 116 -17.11 -8.84 5.83
C ALA A 116 -17.55 -9.05 4.36
N GLY A 117 -17.82 -10.29 3.97
CA GLY A 117 -18.16 -10.65 2.60
C GLY A 117 -17.09 -10.25 1.59
N ASP A 118 -17.43 -9.36 0.65
CA ASP A 118 -16.51 -8.77 -0.32
C ASP A 118 -16.06 -7.34 0.08
N ARG A 119 -16.28 -6.94 1.33
CA ARG A 119 -15.96 -5.61 1.84
C ARG A 119 -14.83 -5.66 2.86
N VAL A 120 -13.99 -4.64 2.80
CA VAL A 120 -13.04 -4.30 3.87
C VAL A 120 -13.27 -2.85 4.27
N VAL A 121 -13.46 -2.62 5.56
CA VAL A 121 -13.45 -1.29 6.15
C VAL A 121 -12.09 -1.08 6.79
N SER A 122 -11.39 0.00 6.45
CA SER A 122 -10.14 0.41 7.07
C SER A 122 -10.32 1.77 7.72
N HIS A 123 -10.19 1.83 9.05
CA HIS A 123 -10.12 3.08 9.79
C HIS A 123 -8.68 3.49 9.92
N LEU A 124 -8.34 4.62 9.32
CA LEU A 124 -6.99 5.08 9.08
C LEU A 124 -6.66 6.30 9.92
N HIS A 125 -5.42 6.37 10.38
CA HIS A 125 -4.89 7.52 11.08
C HIS A 125 -3.69 8.08 10.32
N PHE A 126 -3.81 9.32 9.86
CA PHE A 126 -2.77 10.03 9.15
C PHE A 126 -2.07 11.02 10.04
N ARG A 127 -0.73 11.04 10.00
CA ARG A 127 0.11 11.98 10.78
C ARG A 127 1.27 12.47 9.95
N GLY A 128 1.78 13.64 10.31
CA GLY A 128 2.97 14.24 9.69
C GLY A 128 3.10 15.72 10.05
N HIS A 129 3.94 16.45 9.28
CA HIS A 129 4.17 17.86 9.46
C HIS A 129 3.98 18.62 8.14
N PHE A 130 3.12 19.62 8.15
CA PHE A 130 2.91 20.49 7.00
C PHE A 130 4.10 21.44 6.84
N THR A 131 5.00 21.10 5.94
CA THR A 131 6.22 21.87 5.65
C THR A 131 6.29 22.34 4.20
N GLY A 132 5.52 21.73 3.32
CA GLY A 132 5.47 22.07 1.90
C GLY A 132 4.36 23.06 1.54
N THR A 133 3.66 22.81 0.43
CA THR A 133 2.57 23.67 -0.04
C THR A 133 1.34 22.84 -0.36
N PHE A 134 0.17 23.27 0.10
CA PHE A 134 -1.14 22.71 -0.22
C PHE A 134 -2.05 23.82 -0.75
N ASP A 135 -2.44 23.75 -2.03
CA ASP A 135 -3.07 24.89 -2.75
C ASP A 135 -2.22 26.16 -2.62
N GLN A 136 -2.77 27.18 -1.95
CA GLN A 136 -2.09 28.46 -1.68
C GLN A 136 -1.48 28.53 -0.26
N LEU A 137 -1.69 27.50 0.57
CA LEU A 137 -1.19 27.45 1.93
C LEU A 137 0.25 26.98 1.96
N LYS A 138 1.09 27.67 2.73
CA LYS A 138 2.49 27.29 2.96
C LYS A 138 2.64 26.71 4.36
N GLY A 139 3.23 25.54 4.45
CA GLY A 139 3.53 24.88 5.70
C GLY A 139 4.59 25.63 6.51
N LYS A 140 4.43 25.61 7.82
CA LYS A 140 5.35 26.18 8.81
C LYS A 140 5.80 25.13 9.84
N GLY A 141 5.60 23.84 9.51
CA GLY A 141 5.88 22.74 10.42
C GLY A 141 4.71 22.38 11.34
N GLN A 142 3.49 22.83 11.03
CA GLN A 142 2.32 22.47 11.82
C GLN A 142 2.12 20.97 11.82
N LYS A 143 1.79 20.41 13.00
CA LYS A 143 1.41 19.00 13.12
C LYS A 143 0.12 18.75 12.35
N VAL A 144 0.10 17.67 11.59
CA VAL A 144 -1.07 17.13 10.94
C VAL A 144 -1.41 15.79 11.58
N ASP A 145 -2.68 15.61 11.98
CA ASP A 145 -3.15 14.47 12.74
C ASP A 145 -4.66 14.34 12.50
N PHE A 146 -5.08 13.46 11.56
CA PHE A 146 -6.49 13.35 11.16
C PHE A 146 -6.86 11.91 10.82
N LEU A 147 -8.16 11.62 10.87
CA LEU A 147 -8.72 10.31 10.62
C LEU A 147 -9.36 10.23 9.22
N ALA A 148 -9.35 9.03 8.67
CA ALA A 148 -10.12 8.70 7.49
C ALA A 148 -10.70 7.29 7.60
N THR A 149 -11.74 7.02 6.82
CA THR A 149 -12.31 5.67 6.72
C THR A 149 -12.56 5.35 5.27
N ASP A 150 -12.00 4.23 4.86
CA ASP A 150 -12.23 3.65 3.55
C ASP A 150 -13.13 2.41 3.66
N ILE A 151 -14.03 2.26 2.70
CA ILE A 151 -14.76 1.02 2.47
C ILE A 151 -14.34 0.52 1.10
N TYR A 152 -13.63 -0.61 1.07
CA TYR A 152 -13.20 -1.25 -0.17
C TYR A 152 -14.16 -2.34 -0.61
N GLN A 153 -14.36 -2.49 -1.90
CA GLN A 153 -14.86 -3.71 -2.51
C GLN A 153 -13.70 -4.52 -3.06
N ILE A 154 -13.57 -5.76 -2.58
CA ILE A 154 -12.48 -6.65 -2.99
C ILE A 154 -12.98 -7.69 -3.99
N LYS A 155 -12.25 -7.82 -5.10
CA LYS A 155 -12.47 -8.85 -6.10
C LYS A 155 -11.12 -9.38 -6.58
N ALA A 156 -10.95 -10.70 -6.57
CA ALA A 156 -9.70 -11.36 -6.98
C ALA A 156 -8.43 -10.76 -6.34
N GLY A 157 -8.48 -10.50 -5.03
CA GLY A 157 -7.35 -9.97 -4.26
C GLY A 157 -6.96 -8.52 -4.55
N GLN A 158 -7.83 -7.76 -5.25
CA GLN A 158 -7.61 -6.34 -5.55
C GLN A 158 -8.83 -5.49 -5.16
N ILE A 159 -8.60 -4.22 -4.89
CA ILE A 159 -9.63 -3.22 -4.62
C ILE A 159 -10.27 -2.80 -5.93
N GLN A 160 -11.54 -3.17 -6.12
CA GLN A 160 -12.33 -2.83 -7.29
C GLN A 160 -12.98 -1.46 -7.16
N ALA A 161 -13.40 -1.10 -5.95
CA ALA A 161 -14.01 0.20 -5.65
C ALA A 161 -13.63 0.65 -4.23
N ASN A 162 -13.61 1.97 -4.03
CA ASN A 162 -13.42 2.60 -2.73
C ASN A 162 -14.49 3.67 -2.49
N TRP A 163 -15.04 3.70 -1.28
CA TRP A 163 -15.77 4.82 -0.70
C TRP A 163 -14.90 5.39 0.41
N HIS A 164 -14.46 6.63 0.25
CA HIS A 164 -13.53 7.31 1.15
C HIS A 164 -14.21 8.49 1.85
N ILE A 165 -14.02 8.59 3.14
CA ILE A 165 -14.37 9.76 3.94
C ILE A 165 -13.19 10.08 4.86
N GLU A 166 -12.77 11.34 4.87
CA GLU A 166 -11.75 11.82 5.79
C GLU A 166 -12.26 13.02 6.61
N ASP A 167 -11.69 13.27 7.77
CA ASP A 167 -11.95 14.43 8.58
C ASP A 167 -11.29 15.69 7.97
N ASN A 168 -11.87 16.12 6.87
CA ASN A 168 -11.44 17.29 6.12
C ASN A 168 -11.45 18.58 6.96
N LEU A 169 -12.37 18.70 7.91
CA LEU A 169 -12.45 19.89 8.74
C LEU A 169 -11.23 20.00 9.67
N THR A 170 -10.86 18.90 10.32
CA THR A 170 -9.65 18.85 11.16
C THR A 170 -8.42 19.09 10.33
N LEU A 171 -8.26 18.42 9.19
CA LEU A 171 -7.13 18.61 8.29
C LEU A 171 -7.01 20.09 7.85
N MET A 172 -8.08 20.70 7.35
CA MET A 172 -8.05 22.08 6.86
C MET A 172 -7.73 23.09 7.96
N LYS A 173 -8.21 22.89 9.21
CA LYS A 173 -7.82 23.69 10.36
C LYS A 173 -6.33 23.56 10.67
N GLN A 174 -5.79 22.34 10.67
CA GLN A 174 -4.38 22.08 10.92
C GLN A 174 -3.48 22.66 9.83
N LEU A 175 -3.94 22.71 8.59
CA LEU A 175 -3.24 23.40 7.50
C LEU A 175 -3.35 24.94 7.57
N GLY A 176 -4.21 25.48 8.46
CA GLY A 176 -4.40 26.92 8.64
C GLY A 176 -5.36 27.57 7.66
N ARG A 177 -6.31 26.79 7.09
CA ARG A 177 -7.36 27.35 6.21
C ARG A 177 -8.51 28.00 6.97
N TYR A 178 -8.76 27.54 8.20
CA TYR A 178 -9.81 28.05 9.09
C TYR A 178 -9.20 28.35 10.45
N GLU A 179 -9.54 29.51 11.01
CA GLU A 179 -9.20 29.88 12.39
C GLU A 179 -10.20 29.29 13.39
#